data_73113e2920fb323f6124a48997e0d59b
#
_entry.id   73113e2920fb323f6124a48997e0d59b
#
_cell.length_a   1.000
_cell.length_b   1.000
_cell.length_c   1.000
_cell.angle_alpha   90.00
_cell.angle_beta   90.00
_cell.angle_gamma   90.00
#
_symmetry.space_group_name_H-M   'P 1'
#
loop_
_entity.id
_entity.type
_entity.pdbx_description
1 polymer ?
#
loop_
_entity_poly.entity_id
_entity_poly.type
_entity_poly.pdbx_seq_one_letter_code
_entity_poly.pdbx_strand_id
1 'polypeptide(L)'
;MNKGSYPSLRKLHGSFYEWKLDKKKRLSLLRLILQHKVLILGTPEHGNLGDNAIVIAMYAFLQYCGVPQKKIAEITYSEFDLIEKDLKWIPRVRKLILGVGGGNFGDLWYNEQLLRERILLNFQKCSTIIFPQTILYEDQTKLQRTTEVFQMAKRLALCARDQKSFELMHEYFDDCCDVILSVPDIVLFMNAEKFGLTEKVDRHGALLCMRQDKEKCIDNAVVDSIETTLKALNLSYRVTDTVVEDRTNRENRFKIVKNKISEFMHAELVITDRLHGMVFAAITGTPCIVFGNNHHKVSGTYDWIKDLPYIRFFDANPPSEYDIKDLLQVGEHHYDNSVLMPYYNQLKNLLQSYLHSY
;
A
#
# COMPACT_ATOMS: atom_id res chain seq x y z
N MET A 1 54.61 9.49 22.87
CA MET A 1 54.57 8.38 21.91
C MET A 1 53.18 7.76 21.94
N ASN A 2 52.32 8.18 21.03
CA ASN A 2 50.93 7.65 20.91
C ASN A 2 50.99 6.33 20.15
N LYS A 3 50.68 5.22 20.82
CA LYS A 3 50.49 3.93 20.15
C LYS A 3 49.10 3.95 19.49
N GLY A 4 49.07 4.19 18.19
CA GLY A 4 47.88 3.98 17.38
C GLY A 4 47.43 2.53 17.46
N SER A 5 46.22 2.30 18.00
CA SER A 5 45.59 0.99 18.03
C SER A 5 45.16 0.59 16.62
N TYR A 6 45.84 -0.37 16.02
CA TYR A 6 45.36 -1.00 14.78
C TYR A 6 44.05 -1.75 15.04
N PRO A 7 43.05 -1.65 14.16
CA PRO A 7 41.83 -2.42 14.31
C PRO A 7 42.15 -3.93 14.28
N SER A 8 41.54 -4.67 15.19
CA SER A 8 41.78 -6.12 15.30
C SER A 8 41.44 -6.81 13.97
N LEU A 9 42.23 -7.83 13.59
CA LEU A 9 42.02 -8.64 12.37
C LEU A 9 40.61 -9.21 12.24
N ARG A 10 39.92 -9.46 13.36
CA ARG A 10 38.48 -9.84 13.38
C ARG A 10 37.55 -8.75 12.83
N LYS A 11 37.79 -7.45 13.11
CA LYS A 11 37.03 -6.36 12.55
C LYS A 11 37.27 -6.19 11.06
N LEU A 12 38.49 -6.38 10.60
CA LEU A 12 38.85 -6.33 9.19
C LEU A 12 38.24 -7.51 8.38
N HIS A 13 38.22 -8.72 8.96
CA HIS A 13 37.58 -9.89 8.35
C HIS A 13 36.04 -9.73 8.24
N GLY A 14 35.38 -9.22 9.29
CA GLY A 14 33.96 -8.93 9.27
C GLY A 14 33.59 -7.92 8.19
N SER A 15 34.29 -6.78 8.14
CA SER A 15 34.08 -5.74 7.15
C SER A 15 34.31 -6.21 5.69
N PHE A 16 35.34 -7.06 5.47
CA PHE A 16 35.60 -7.62 4.14
C PHE A 16 34.57 -8.66 3.71
N TYR A 17 34.05 -9.44 4.63
CA TYR A 17 32.99 -10.42 4.37
C TYR A 17 31.67 -9.72 4.05
N GLU A 18 31.29 -8.70 4.82
CA GLU A 18 30.13 -7.85 4.58
C GLU A 18 30.23 -7.16 3.21
N TRP A 19 31.38 -6.58 2.86
CA TRP A 19 31.62 -5.98 1.55
C TRP A 19 31.46 -6.98 0.40
N LYS A 20 31.92 -8.23 0.57
CA LYS A 20 31.74 -9.29 -0.45
C LYS A 20 30.28 -9.68 -0.61
N LEU A 21 29.53 -9.78 0.50
CA LEU A 21 28.10 -10.08 0.48
C LEU A 21 27.32 -8.96 -0.24
N ASP A 22 27.60 -7.72 0.09
CA ASP A 22 26.99 -6.56 -0.56
C ASP A 22 27.28 -6.53 -2.04
N LYS A 23 28.52 -6.78 -2.44
CA LYS A 23 28.91 -6.85 -3.87
C LYS A 23 28.14 -7.96 -4.61
N LYS A 24 28.01 -9.14 -4.01
CA LYS A 24 27.24 -10.25 -4.57
C LYS A 24 25.77 -9.92 -4.71
N LYS A 25 25.19 -9.32 -3.66
CA LYS A 25 23.78 -8.88 -3.64
C LYS A 25 23.53 -7.83 -4.72
N ARG A 26 24.37 -6.79 -4.81
CA ARG A 26 24.30 -5.74 -5.84
C ARG A 26 24.31 -6.32 -7.25
N LEU A 27 25.25 -7.20 -7.56
CA LEU A 27 25.34 -7.85 -8.89
C LEU A 27 24.10 -8.70 -9.21
N SER A 28 23.54 -9.39 -8.21
CA SER A 28 22.29 -10.15 -8.36
C SER A 28 21.11 -9.24 -8.69
N LEU A 29 20.94 -8.13 -7.96
CA LEU A 29 19.87 -7.15 -8.19
C LEU A 29 19.99 -6.48 -9.57
N LEU A 30 21.21 -6.11 -9.98
CA LEU A 30 21.44 -5.55 -11.32
C LEU A 30 21.09 -6.55 -12.43
N ARG A 31 21.40 -7.84 -12.22
CA ARG A 31 20.99 -8.92 -13.15
C ARG A 31 19.47 -9.05 -13.21
N LEU A 32 18.77 -8.99 -12.07
CA LEU A 32 17.31 -8.99 -12.04
C LEU A 32 16.73 -7.85 -12.89
N ILE A 33 17.24 -6.63 -12.71
CA ILE A 33 16.83 -5.49 -13.52
C ILE A 33 17.11 -5.71 -15.00
N LEU A 34 18.26 -6.26 -15.37
CA LEU A 34 18.59 -6.53 -16.76
C LEU A 34 17.67 -7.56 -17.41
N GLN A 35 17.38 -8.65 -16.70
CA GLN A 35 16.65 -9.80 -17.22
C GLN A 35 15.14 -9.58 -17.34
N HIS A 36 14.57 -8.68 -16.51
CA HIS A 36 13.11 -8.49 -16.43
C HIS A 36 12.67 -7.22 -17.14
N LYS A 37 11.52 -7.29 -17.81
CA LYS A 37 10.89 -6.15 -18.47
C LYS A 37 9.93 -5.39 -17.55
N VAL A 38 9.33 -6.06 -16.57
CA VAL A 38 8.44 -5.45 -15.59
C VAL A 38 9.13 -5.38 -14.24
N LEU A 39 9.23 -4.18 -13.69
CA LEU A 39 9.92 -3.93 -12.42
C LEU A 39 8.95 -3.27 -11.45
N ILE A 40 8.74 -3.88 -10.29
CA ILE A 40 8.08 -3.23 -9.14
C ILE A 40 9.20 -2.67 -8.27
N LEU A 41 9.24 -1.35 -8.10
CA LEU A 41 10.33 -0.66 -7.42
C LEU A 41 9.84 0.06 -6.16
N GLY A 42 10.65 0.01 -5.10
CA GLY A 42 10.36 0.68 -3.85
C GLY A 42 9.34 -0.07 -2.98
N THR A 43 9.34 -1.41 -3.00
CA THR A 43 8.42 -2.17 -2.17
C THR A 43 8.80 -2.07 -0.68
N PRO A 44 7.79 -2.06 0.23
CA PRO A 44 8.01 -1.83 1.65
C PRO A 44 8.74 -3.00 2.32
N GLU A 45 9.54 -2.66 3.35
CA GLU A 45 10.22 -3.59 4.26
C GLU A 45 9.84 -3.32 5.72
N HIS A 46 8.77 -2.57 5.95
CA HIS A 46 8.26 -2.21 7.28
C HIS A 46 6.95 -2.95 7.58
N GLY A 47 6.57 -2.95 8.86
CA GLY A 47 5.43 -3.70 9.36
C GLY A 47 4.04 -3.14 9.03
N ASN A 48 3.88 -2.10 8.19
CA ASN A 48 2.56 -1.67 7.73
C ASN A 48 1.99 -2.72 6.77
N LEU A 49 1.01 -3.48 7.24
CA LEU A 49 0.42 -4.59 6.50
C LEU A 49 -0.48 -4.12 5.36
N GLY A 50 -1.00 -2.90 5.43
CA GLY A 50 -1.71 -2.27 4.32
C GLY A 50 -0.82 -2.09 3.10
N ASP A 51 0.35 -1.48 3.27
CA ASP A 51 1.32 -1.28 2.19
C ASP A 51 1.83 -2.63 1.64
N ASN A 52 1.97 -3.62 2.52
CA ASN A 52 2.33 -4.98 2.11
C ASN A 52 1.20 -5.69 1.34
N ALA A 53 -0.05 -5.47 1.72
CA ALA A 53 -1.23 -5.99 0.99
C ALA A 53 -1.33 -5.37 -0.41
N ILE A 54 -0.99 -4.09 -0.57
CA ILE A 54 -0.91 -3.42 -1.87
C ILE A 54 0.04 -4.18 -2.80
N VAL A 55 1.24 -4.55 -2.35
CA VAL A 55 2.19 -5.28 -3.20
C VAL A 55 1.66 -6.67 -3.58
N ILE A 56 1.01 -7.39 -2.65
CA ILE A 56 0.36 -8.67 -2.94
C ILE A 56 -0.74 -8.50 -4.00
N ALA A 57 -1.57 -7.47 -3.83
CA ALA A 57 -2.65 -7.17 -4.78
C ALA A 57 -2.09 -6.74 -6.16
N MET A 58 -0.99 -6.00 -6.22
CA MET A 58 -0.30 -5.69 -7.47
C MET A 58 0.13 -6.97 -8.21
N TYR A 59 0.69 -7.95 -7.54
CA TYR A 59 1.04 -9.24 -8.16
C TYR A 59 -0.19 -9.97 -8.68
N ALA A 60 -1.28 -10.04 -7.91
CA ALA A 60 -2.53 -10.65 -8.35
C ALA A 60 -3.15 -9.91 -9.56
N PHE A 61 -3.11 -8.59 -9.55
CA PHE A 61 -3.57 -7.77 -10.67
C PHE A 61 -2.69 -7.96 -11.92
N LEU A 62 -1.37 -8.01 -11.79
CA LEU A 62 -0.46 -8.27 -12.90
C LEU A 62 -0.70 -9.64 -13.51
N GLN A 63 -0.97 -10.65 -12.69
CA GLN A 63 -1.37 -11.98 -13.18
C GLN A 63 -2.69 -11.91 -13.97
N TYR A 64 -3.68 -11.17 -13.47
CA TYR A 64 -4.94 -10.91 -14.19
C TYR A 64 -4.72 -10.18 -15.53
N CYS A 65 -3.69 -9.33 -15.61
CA CYS A 65 -3.28 -8.66 -16.85
C CYS A 65 -2.48 -9.56 -17.81
N GLY A 66 -2.22 -10.82 -17.45
CA GLY A 66 -1.44 -11.76 -18.26
C GLY A 66 0.07 -11.65 -18.06
N VAL A 67 0.54 -10.98 -17.01
CA VAL A 67 1.96 -10.87 -16.66
C VAL A 67 2.30 -11.88 -15.56
N PRO A 68 2.93 -13.02 -15.89
CA PRO A 68 3.24 -14.04 -14.89
C PRO A 68 4.37 -13.57 -13.97
N GLN A 69 4.34 -13.99 -12.71
CA GLN A 69 5.29 -13.58 -11.66
C GLN A 69 6.76 -13.73 -12.09
N LYS A 70 7.11 -14.78 -12.82
CA LYS A 70 8.48 -15.01 -13.33
C LYS A 70 8.99 -13.95 -14.30
N LYS A 71 8.13 -13.05 -14.80
CA LYS A 71 8.50 -11.92 -15.66
C LYS A 71 8.66 -10.60 -14.90
N ILE A 72 8.44 -10.61 -13.60
CA ILE A 72 8.45 -9.44 -12.73
C ILE A 72 9.70 -9.50 -11.85
N ALA A 73 10.46 -8.41 -11.80
CA ALA A 73 11.46 -8.21 -10.76
C ALA A 73 10.92 -7.22 -9.72
N GLU A 74 11.07 -7.58 -8.47
CA GLU A 74 10.76 -6.73 -7.33
C GLU A 74 12.07 -6.24 -6.70
N ILE A 75 12.16 -4.94 -6.46
CA ILE A 75 13.28 -4.28 -5.78
C ILE A 75 12.71 -3.49 -4.60
N THR A 76 13.14 -3.82 -3.41
CA THR A 76 12.70 -3.13 -2.20
C THR A 76 13.36 -1.76 -2.05
N TYR A 77 12.90 -0.98 -1.07
CA TYR A 77 13.48 0.33 -0.76
C TYR A 77 14.99 0.23 -0.52
N SER A 78 15.42 -0.63 0.42
CA SER A 78 16.84 -0.76 0.76
C SER A 78 17.68 -1.36 -0.37
N GLU A 79 17.09 -2.23 -1.18
CA GLU A 79 17.75 -2.79 -2.35
C GLU A 79 17.96 -1.72 -3.44
N PHE A 80 17.01 -0.80 -3.61
CA PHE A 80 17.19 0.32 -4.53
C PHE A 80 18.33 1.23 -4.08
N ASP A 81 18.37 1.60 -2.79
CA ASP A 81 19.47 2.38 -2.22
C ASP A 81 20.84 1.72 -2.46
N LEU A 82 20.90 0.40 -2.33
CA LEU A 82 22.14 -0.37 -2.52
C LEU A 82 22.67 -0.30 -3.94
N ILE A 83 21.79 -0.26 -4.96
CA ILE A 83 22.19 -0.37 -6.40
C ILE A 83 22.08 0.92 -7.17
N GLU A 84 21.44 1.97 -6.63
CA GLU A 84 21.14 3.20 -7.38
C GLU A 84 22.34 3.77 -8.13
N LYS A 85 23.49 3.86 -7.46
CA LYS A 85 24.73 4.39 -8.07
C LYS A 85 25.24 3.56 -9.24
N ASP A 86 24.89 2.27 -9.28
CA ASP A 86 25.33 1.35 -10.33
C ASP A 86 24.36 1.34 -11.52
N LEU A 87 23.14 1.84 -11.36
CA LEU A 87 22.15 1.87 -12.44
C LEU A 87 22.63 2.61 -13.68
N LYS A 88 23.50 3.62 -13.50
CA LYS A 88 24.09 4.36 -14.63
C LYS A 88 24.89 3.47 -15.61
N TRP A 89 25.35 2.31 -15.17
CA TRP A 89 26.18 1.40 -15.94
C TRP A 89 25.40 0.32 -16.69
N ILE A 90 24.08 0.23 -16.48
CA ILE A 90 23.26 -0.78 -17.13
C ILE A 90 22.23 -0.16 -18.08
N PRO A 91 21.88 -0.84 -19.18
CA PRO A 91 20.80 -0.42 -20.08
C PRO A 91 19.44 -0.44 -19.34
N ARG A 92 18.73 0.71 -19.33
CA ARG A 92 17.43 0.88 -18.65
C ARG A 92 16.34 1.32 -19.60
N VAL A 93 16.38 0.81 -20.81
CA VAL A 93 15.38 1.08 -21.86
C VAL A 93 14.43 -0.11 -22.02
N ARG A 94 13.25 0.14 -22.56
CA ARG A 94 12.25 -0.89 -22.85
C ARG A 94 11.81 -1.67 -21.60
N LYS A 95 11.62 -0.97 -20.51
CA LYS A 95 11.09 -1.54 -19.25
C LYS A 95 9.81 -0.82 -18.84
N LEU A 96 8.93 -1.56 -18.19
CA LEU A 96 7.77 -1.01 -17.50
C LEU A 96 8.10 -0.94 -16.01
N ILE A 97 8.10 0.27 -15.48
CA ILE A 97 8.32 0.55 -14.07
C ILE A 97 6.96 0.70 -13.39
N LEU A 98 6.78 -0.02 -12.31
CA LEU A 98 5.57 0.04 -11.49
C LEU A 98 5.94 0.61 -10.11
N GLY A 99 5.46 1.82 -9.83
CA GLY A 99 5.53 2.41 -8.50
C GLY A 99 4.43 1.84 -7.62
N VAL A 100 4.77 1.53 -6.38
CA VAL A 100 3.83 0.97 -5.39
C VAL A 100 2.74 1.98 -5.07
N GLY A 101 1.49 1.51 -4.95
CA GLY A 101 0.35 2.30 -4.51
C GLY A 101 0.40 2.68 -3.04
N GLY A 102 -0.58 3.43 -2.55
CA GLY A 102 -0.71 3.73 -1.13
C GLY A 102 -1.12 5.16 -0.80
N GLY A 103 -0.83 5.62 0.41
CA GLY A 103 -1.18 6.95 0.89
C GLY A 103 0.02 7.82 1.27
N ASN A 104 1.13 7.62 0.58
CA ASN A 104 2.42 8.26 0.88
C ASN A 104 2.94 9.16 -0.26
N PHE A 105 2.04 9.58 -1.17
CA PHE A 105 2.41 10.48 -2.25
C PHE A 105 2.27 11.93 -1.78
N GLY A 106 3.40 12.62 -1.71
CA GLY A 106 3.47 14.02 -1.27
C GLY A 106 4.45 14.24 -0.13
N ASP A 107 4.21 15.30 0.66
CA ASP A 107 5.19 15.77 1.63
C ASP A 107 5.00 15.22 3.06
N LEU A 108 3.86 14.62 3.39
CA LEU A 108 3.63 14.02 4.71
C LEU A 108 4.61 12.86 5.00
N TRP A 109 4.89 12.05 3.97
CA TRP A 109 5.85 10.93 4.01
C TRP A 109 6.97 11.19 2.98
N TYR A 110 7.69 12.30 3.15
CA TYR A 110 8.56 12.85 2.13
C TYR A 110 9.68 11.89 1.68
N ASN A 111 10.19 11.03 2.55
CA ASN A 111 11.19 10.03 2.17
C ASN A 111 10.67 9.05 1.10
N GLU A 112 9.39 8.67 1.18
CA GLU A 112 8.74 7.83 0.17
C GLU A 112 8.58 8.59 -1.17
N GLN A 113 8.27 9.88 -1.09
CA GLN A 113 8.21 10.73 -2.28
C GLN A 113 9.59 10.91 -2.91
N LEU A 114 10.63 11.12 -2.13
CA LEU A 114 12.00 11.21 -2.63
C LEU A 114 12.46 9.91 -3.30
N LEU A 115 12.09 8.75 -2.76
CA LEU A 115 12.37 7.47 -3.41
C LEU A 115 11.69 7.39 -4.79
N ARG A 116 10.43 7.79 -4.88
CA ARG A 116 9.65 7.82 -6.14
C ARG A 116 10.33 8.71 -7.17
N GLU A 117 10.76 9.89 -6.78
CA GLU A 117 11.52 10.82 -7.64
C GLU A 117 12.84 10.22 -8.12
N ARG A 118 13.61 9.61 -7.21
CA ARG A 118 14.89 8.94 -7.54
C ARG A 118 14.69 7.78 -8.52
N ILE A 119 13.62 6.98 -8.35
CA ILE A 119 13.25 5.93 -9.29
C ILE A 119 12.98 6.53 -10.68
N LEU A 120 12.16 7.56 -10.77
CA LEU A 120 11.85 8.23 -12.04
C LEU A 120 13.10 8.79 -12.69
N LEU A 121 13.96 9.49 -11.95
CA LEU A 121 15.22 10.03 -12.46
C LEU A 121 16.15 8.94 -13.03
N ASN A 122 16.17 7.77 -12.38
CA ASN A 122 16.98 6.65 -12.87
C ASN A 122 16.37 5.92 -14.07
N PHE A 123 15.07 6.02 -14.29
CA PHE A 123 14.33 5.30 -15.34
C PHE A 123 13.57 6.23 -16.30
N GLN A 124 14.02 7.47 -16.50
CA GLN A 124 13.38 8.49 -17.36
C GLN A 124 12.96 8.01 -18.74
N LYS A 125 13.72 7.09 -19.35
CA LYS A 125 13.46 6.56 -20.71
C LYS A 125 12.52 5.35 -20.72
N CYS A 126 12.02 4.94 -19.57
CA CYS A 126 11.09 3.83 -19.40
C CYS A 126 9.64 4.35 -19.35
N SER A 127 8.68 3.45 -19.57
CA SER A 127 7.30 3.74 -19.20
C SER A 127 7.11 3.47 -17.72
N THR A 128 6.43 4.37 -17.02
CA THR A 128 6.17 4.24 -15.58
C THR A 128 4.68 4.35 -15.32
N ILE A 129 4.14 3.47 -14.49
CA ILE A 129 2.79 3.54 -13.93
C ILE A 129 2.92 3.60 -12.41
N ILE A 130 2.44 4.65 -11.79
CA ILE A 130 2.30 4.73 -10.34
C ILE A 130 0.90 4.21 -9.98
N PHE A 131 0.86 3.12 -9.22
CA PHE A 131 -0.37 2.46 -8.79
C PHE A 131 -1.20 3.36 -7.87
N PRO A 132 -2.48 3.04 -7.62
CA PRO A 132 -3.42 3.93 -6.95
C PRO A 132 -2.89 4.57 -5.66
N GLN A 133 -2.85 5.89 -5.63
CA GLN A 133 -2.29 6.72 -4.56
C GLN A 133 -3.31 7.73 -4.04
N THR A 134 -3.21 8.04 -2.75
CA THR A 134 -3.70 9.32 -2.21
C THR A 134 -2.57 10.32 -2.20
N ILE A 135 -2.82 11.52 -2.72
CA ILE A 135 -1.86 12.61 -2.80
C ILE A 135 -2.18 13.71 -1.78
N LEU A 136 -1.12 14.25 -1.15
CA LEU A 136 -1.21 15.41 -0.28
C LEU A 136 0.08 16.22 -0.36
N TYR A 137 -0.04 17.50 -0.74
CA TYR A 137 1.03 18.49 -0.67
C TYR A 137 0.56 19.72 0.11
N GLU A 138 1.33 20.11 1.12
CA GLU A 138 1.20 21.35 1.86
C GLU A 138 2.37 22.30 1.53
N ASP A 139 3.53 21.76 1.11
CA ASP A 139 4.75 22.47 0.76
C ASP A 139 4.86 22.63 -0.76
N GLN A 140 4.65 23.84 -1.24
CA GLN A 140 4.71 24.18 -2.67
C GLN A 140 6.12 23.97 -3.28
N THR A 141 7.18 24.10 -2.50
CA THR A 141 8.55 23.87 -2.99
C THR A 141 8.77 22.39 -3.31
N LYS A 142 8.23 21.51 -2.47
CA LYS A 142 8.29 20.06 -2.71
C LYS A 142 7.41 19.64 -3.88
N LEU A 143 6.23 20.24 -4.01
CA LEU A 143 5.35 20.02 -5.17
C LEU A 143 6.04 20.43 -6.46
N GLN A 144 6.62 21.63 -6.51
CA GLN A 144 7.37 22.11 -7.68
C GLN A 144 8.50 21.15 -8.05
N ARG A 145 9.29 20.70 -7.08
CA ARG A 145 10.35 19.72 -7.31
C ARG A 145 9.81 18.42 -7.92
N THR A 146 8.69 17.90 -7.41
CA THR A 146 8.07 16.69 -7.95
C THR A 146 7.63 16.91 -9.39
N THR A 147 7.01 18.05 -9.70
CA THR A 147 6.60 18.43 -11.05
C THR A 147 7.79 18.47 -12.01
N GLU A 148 8.89 19.09 -11.62
CA GLU A 148 10.13 19.13 -12.41
C GLU A 148 10.68 17.73 -12.71
N VAL A 149 10.65 16.82 -11.73
CA VAL A 149 11.10 15.44 -11.92
C VAL A 149 10.15 14.67 -12.86
N PHE A 150 8.84 14.87 -12.73
CA PHE A 150 7.84 14.20 -13.55
C PHE A 150 7.93 14.63 -15.03
N GLN A 151 8.22 15.90 -15.29
CA GLN A 151 8.47 16.41 -16.64
C GLN A 151 9.67 15.73 -17.34
N MET A 152 10.60 15.14 -16.59
CA MET A 152 11.73 14.40 -17.16
C MET A 152 11.36 12.99 -17.58
N ALA A 153 10.22 12.45 -17.14
CA ALA A 153 9.78 11.11 -17.50
C ALA A 153 9.29 11.06 -18.95
N LYS A 154 9.80 10.12 -19.73
CA LYS A 154 9.38 9.97 -21.13
C LYS A 154 7.93 9.56 -21.25
N ARG A 155 7.44 8.76 -20.29
CA ARG A 155 6.10 8.20 -20.32
C ARG A 155 5.67 7.88 -18.87
N LEU A 156 4.76 8.67 -18.34
CA LEU A 156 4.31 8.56 -16.96
C LEU A 156 2.78 8.47 -16.91
N ALA A 157 2.28 7.51 -16.17
CA ALA A 157 0.87 7.42 -15.82
C ALA A 157 0.71 7.40 -14.29
N LEU A 158 -0.26 8.14 -13.80
CA LEU A 158 -0.62 8.22 -12.39
C LEU A 158 -2.00 7.59 -12.19
N CYS A 159 -2.18 6.90 -11.07
CA CYS A 159 -3.49 6.42 -10.63
C CYS A 159 -3.83 7.04 -9.27
N ALA A 160 -4.96 7.73 -9.21
CA ALA A 160 -5.55 8.24 -7.98
C ALA A 160 -6.54 7.22 -7.43
N ARG A 161 -6.51 6.97 -6.10
CA ARG A 161 -7.43 6.01 -5.47
C ARG A 161 -8.64 6.66 -4.79
N ASP A 162 -8.77 7.97 -4.90
CA ASP A 162 -9.89 8.75 -4.39
C ASP A 162 -10.11 9.98 -5.27
N GLN A 163 -11.33 10.53 -5.22
CA GLN A 163 -11.73 11.64 -6.08
C GLN A 163 -10.90 12.90 -5.84
N LYS A 164 -10.61 13.24 -4.58
CA LYS A 164 -9.81 14.42 -4.26
C LYS A 164 -8.38 14.30 -4.80
N SER A 165 -7.78 13.12 -4.69
CA SER A 165 -6.46 12.85 -5.26
C SER A 165 -6.48 12.91 -6.80
N PHE A 166 -7.56 12.47 -7.42
CA PHE A 166 -7.73 12.57 -8.88
C PHE A 166 -7.74 14.02 -9.34
N GLU A 167 -8.51 14.88 -8.66
CA GLU A 167 -8.58 16.31 -8.94
C GLU A 167 -7.21 17.00 -8.75
N LEU A 168 -6.54 16.71 -7.62
CA LEU A 168 -5.21 17.26 -7.32
C LEU A 168 -4.13 16.78 -8.29
N MET A 169 -4.18 15.52 -8.74
CA MET A 169 -3.25 15.03 -9.75
C MET A 169 -3.44 15.75 -11.09
N HIS A 170 -4.67 16.01 -11.49
CA HIS A 170 -4.96 16.83 -12.69
C HIS A 170 -4.48 18.27 -12.50
N GLU A 171 -4.76 18.88 -11.35
CA GLU A 171 -4.31 20.25 -11.06
C GLU A 171 -2.78 20.39 -11.15
N TYR A 172 -2.03 19.39 -10.65
CA TYR A 172 -0.58 19.52 -10.47
C TYR A 172 0.24 18.91 -11.60
N PHE A 173 -0.27 17.90 -12.29
CA PHE A 173 0.53 17.03 -13.14
C PHE A 173 -0.01 16.75 -14.55
N ASP A 174 -1.10 17.41 -15.00
CA ASP A 174 -1.63 17.24 -16.36
C ASP A 174 -0.57 17.46 -17.44
N ASP A 175 0.27 18.49 -17.24
CA ASP A 175 1.34 18.82 -18.19
C ASP A 175 2.57 17.89 -18.11
N CYS A 176 2.59 16.96 -17.14
CA CYS A 176 3.72 16.08 -16.87
C CYS A 176 3.44 14.60 -17.13
N CYS A 177 2.18 14.21 -17.30
CA CYS A 177 1.74 12.83 -17.36
C CYS A 177 1.03 12.53 -18.65
N ASP A 178 1.23 11.31 -19.19
CA ASP A 178 0.45 10.85 -20.36
C ASP A 178 -1.00 10.54 -20.00
N VAL A 179 -1.22 10.03 -18.80
CA VAL A 179 -2.53 9.55 -18.34
C VAL A 179 -2.64 9.69 -16.82
N ILE A 180 -3.76 10.21 -16.37
CA ILE A 180 -4.20 10.15 -14.97
C ILE A 180 -5.50 9.34 -14.92
N LEU A 181 -5.51 8.26 -14.12
CA LEU A 181 -6.67 7.37 -13.96
C LEU A 181 -7.22 7.45 -12.54
N SER A 182 -8.55 7.41 -12.43
CA SER A 182 -9.22 7.12 -11.15
C SER A 182 -9.41 5.62 -11.03
N VAL A 183 -8.73 4.99 -10.04
CA VAL A 183 -8.73 3.54 -9.84
C VAL A 183 -8.82 3.26 -8.34
N PRO A 184 -9.74 2.42 -7.86
CA PRO A 184 -9.85 2.10 -6.44
C PRO A 184 -8.55 1.58 -5.85
N ASP A 185 -8.40 1.62 -4.52
CA ASP A 185 -7.26 0.98 -3.85
C ASP A 185 -7.09 -0.45 -4.37
N ILE A 186 -5.86 -0.81 -4.74
CA ILE A 186 -5.62 -2.08 -5.43
C ILE A 186 -5.92 -3.29 -4.55
N VAL A 187 -5.97 -3.14 -3.21
CA VAL A 187 -6.36 -4.23 -2.31
C VAL A 187 -7.85 -4.58 -2.48
N LEU A 188 -8.70 -3.63 -2.89
CA LEU A 188 -10.10 -3.89 -3.24
C LEU A 188 -10.29 -4.74 -4.52
N PHE A 189 -9.22 -4.96 -5.31
CA PHE A 189 -9.21 -5.97 -6.36
C PHE A 189 -9.19 -7.40 -5.81
N MET A 190 -8.77 -7.57 -4.56
CA MET A 190 -8.70 -8.85 -3.86
C MET A 190 -10.01 -9.19 -3.16
N ASN A 191 -10.16 -10.44 -2.75
CA ASN A 191 -11.15 -10.92 -1.80
C ASN A 191 -10.48 -11.94 -0.87
N ALA A 192 -11.17 -12.44 0.14
CA ALA A 192 -10.64 -13.41 1.09
C ALA A 192 -10.11 -14.68 0.39
N GLU A 193 -10.79 -15.16 -0.66
CA GLU A 193 -10.41 -16.36 -1.41
C GLU A 193 -9.05 -16.23 -2.10
N LYS A 194 -8.73 -15.04 -2.64
CA LYS A 194 -7.42 -14.78 -3.25
C LYS A 194 -6.28 -14.80 -2.24
N PHE A 195 -6.58 -14.67 -0.95
CA PHE A 195 -5.63 -14.92 0.14
C PHE A 195 -5.63 -16.38 0.60
N GLY A 196 -6.43 -17.25 -0.02
CA GLY A 196 -6.59 -18.65 0.37
C GLY A 196 -7.36 -18.81 1.69
N LEU A 197 -8.33 -17.92 1.93
CA LEU A 197 -9.27 -17.94 3.06
C LEU A 197 -10.66 -18.28 2.48
N THR A 198 -10.94 -19.58 2.36
CA THR A 198 -12.14 -20.11 1.68
C THR A 198 -13.12 -20.79 2.65
N GLU A 199 -12.72 -20.97 3.90
CA GLU A 199 -13.54 -21.66 4.89
C GLU A 199 -14.60 -20.72 5.45
N LYS A 200 -15.79 -21.26 5.70
CA LYS A 200 -16.79 -20.58 6.51
C LYS A 200 -16.28 -20.52 7.95
N VAL A 201 -16.28 -19.34 8.53
CA VAL A 201 -15.75 -19.13 9.88
C VAL A 201 -16.86 -18.69 10.83
N ASP A 202 -16.78 -19.18 12.05
CA ASP A 202 -17.57 -18.61 13.13
C ASP A 202 -16.89 -17.28 13.57
N ARG A 203 -17.68 -16.22 13.59
CA ARG A 203 -17.22 -14.88 13.96
C ARG A 203 -17.41 -14.64 15.45
N HIS A 204 -16.44 -14.05 16.12
CA HIS A 204 -16.46 -13.81 17.56
C HIS A 204 -15.88 -12.45 17.92
N GLY A 205 -16.65 -11.69 18.70
CA GLY A 205 -16.24 -10.44 19.30
C GLY A 205 -15.86 -9.33 18.30
N ALA A 206 -15.46 -8.20 18.84
CA ALA A 206 -15.08 -7.03 18.05
C ALA A 206 -13.56 -6.85 17.99
N LEU A 207 -13.06 -6.28 16.88
CA LEU A 207 -11.71 -5.79 16.73
C LEU A 207 -11.70 -4.26 16.78
N LEU A 208 -10.97 -3.68 17.73
CA LEU A 208 -10.65 -2.26 17.76
C LEU A 208 -9.30 -2.03 17.08
N CYS A 209 -9.32 -1.56 15.84
CA CYS A 209 -8.14 -1.32 15.02
C CYS A 209 -7.90 0.18 14.85
N MET A 210 -7.52 0.83 15.96
CA MET A 210 -7.38 2.28 16.05
C MET A 210 -5.92 2.73 15.97
N ARG A 211 -5.68 3.84 15.28
CA ARG A 211 -4.34 4.43 15.12
C ARG A 211 -3.75 4.92 16.43
N GLN A 212 -2.43 4.73 16.56
CA GLN A 212 -1.66 5.27 17.68
C GLN A 212 -0.51 6.19 17.18
N ASP A 213 -0.45 6.44 15.87
CA ASP A 213 0.60 7.24 15.23
C ASP A 213 0.19 8.72 15.03
N LYS A 214 1.06 9.50 14.38
CA LYS A 214 0.87 10.94 14.11
C LYS A 214 -0.40 11.30 13.29
N GLU A 215 -1.02 10.33 12.64
CA GLU A 215 -2.27 10.53 11.89
C GLU A 215 -3.52 10.19 12.74
N LYS A 216 -3.35 9.93 14.05
CA LYS A 216 -4.48 9.71 14.96
C LYS A 216 -5.34 10.96 15.08
N CYS A 217 -6.63 10.84 14.80
CA CYS A 217 -7.61 11.93 14.89
C CYS A 217 -8.74 11.65 15.90
N ILE A 218 -8.99 10.38 16.19
CA ILE A 218 -10.05 9.98 17.12
C ILE A 218 -9.58 10.18 18.55
N ASP A 219 -10.37 10.93 19.32
CA ASP A 219 -10.11 11.19 20.74
C ASP A 219 -10.23 9.89 21.55
N ASN A 220 -9.45 9.80 22.61
CA ASN A 220 -9.53 8.69 23.57
C ASN A 220 -10.93 8.58 24.19
N ALA A 221 -11.61 9.71 24.44
CA ALA A 221 -12.98 9.70 24.96
C ALA A 221 -13.98 8.97 24.04
N VAL A 222 -13.78 9.05 22.71
CA VAL A 222 -14.57 8.30 21.75
C VAL A 222 -14.26 6.80 21.84
N VAL A 223 -12.99 6.44 21.99
CA VAL A 223 -12.57 5.04 22.17
C VAL A 223 -13.16 4.47 23.46
N ASP A 224 -13.07 5.21 24.58
CA ASP A 224 -13.64 4.81 25.88
C ASP A 224 -15.17 4.62 25.79
N SER A 225 -15.85 5.49 25.04
CA SER A 225 -17.30 5.36 24.79
C SER A 225 -17.63 4.09 23.97
N ILE A 226 -16.82 3.79 22.93
CA ILE A 226 -16.96 2.55 22.14
C ILE A 226 -16.79 1.32 23.04
N GLU A 227 -15.75 1.28 23.86
CA GLU A 227 -15.51 0.18 24.79
C GLU A 227 -16.67 0.00 25.78
N THR A 228 -17.23 1.11 26.28
CA THR A 228 -18.39 1.09 27.18
C THR A 228 -19.62 0.51 26.46
N THR A 229 -19.86 0.92 25.22
CA THR A 229 -20.96 0.41 24.39
C THR A 229 -20.83 -1.08 24.13
N LEU A 230 -19.62 -1.54 23.77
CA LEU A 230 -19.34 -2.98 23.54
C LEU A 230 -19.59 -3.81 24.81
N LYS A 231 -19.17 -3.31 25.98
CA LYS A 231 -19.42 -3.97 27.27
C LYS A 231 -20.93 -4.03 27.59
N ALA A 232 -21.69 -2.96 27.34
CA ALA A 232 -23.13 -2.94 27.51
C ALA A 232 -23.86 -3.95 26.62
N LEU A 233 -23.31 -4.22 25.44
CA LEU A 233 -23.79 -5.23 24.48
C LEU A 233 -23.32 -6.65 24.80
N ASN A 234 -22.53 -6.87 25.85
CA ASN A 234 -21.84 -8.13 26.13
C ASN A 234 -21.01 -8.66 24.97
N LEU A 235 -20.51 -7.77 24.10
CA LEU A 235 -19.65 -8.10 22.99
C LEU A 235 -18.19 -8.01 23.46
N SER A 236 -17.50 -9.14 23.50
CA SER A 236 -16.08 -9.18 23.81
C SER A 236 -15.29 -8.44 22.73
N TYR A 237 -14.20 -7.77 23.10
CA TYR A 237 -13.36 -7.10 22.12
C TYR A 237 -11.87 -7.28 22.42
N ARG A 238 -11.07 -7.08 21.39
CA ARG A 238 -9.61 -7.02 21.49
C ARG A 238 -9.09 -5.87 20.63
N VAL A 239 -7.97 -5.30 21.05
CA VAL A 239 -7.26 -4.26 20.31
C VAL A 239 -6.30 -4.92 19.33
N THR A 240 -6.26 -4.40 18.12
CA THR A 240 -5.33 -4.83 17.05
C THR A 240 -4.84 -3.61 16.27
N ASP A 241 -3.84 -3.82 15.41
CA ASP A 241 -3.37 -2.81 14.47
C ASP A 241 -3.03 -3.48 13.11
N THR A 242 -3.11 -2.72 12.04
CA THR A 242 -2.57 -3.09 10.72
C THR A 242 -1.06 -2.81 10.62
N VAL A 243 -0.43 -2.27 11.64
CA VAL A 243 1.02 -2.14 11.77
C VAL A 243 1.53 -3.16 12.78
N VAL A 244 2.54 -3.93 12.41
CA VAL A 244 3.23 -4.90 13.26
C VAL A 244 4.68 -4.47 13.46
N GLU A 245 5.29 -4.88 14.60
CA GLU A 245 6.69 -4.58 14.91
C GLU A 245 7.67 -5.36 14.02
N ASP A 246 7.26 -6.54 13.57
CA ASP A 246 8.08 -7.40 12.75
C ASP A 246 8.38 -6.77 11.39
N ARG A 247 9.64 -6.86 10.96
CA ARG A 247 10.00 -6.53 9.59
C ARG A 247 9.33 -7.49 8.63
N THR A 248 8.61 -6.93 7.67
CA THR A 248 8.11 -7.68 6.52
C THR A 248 9.15 -7.69 5.41
N ASN A 249 9.18 -8.76 4.66
CA ASN A 249 10.02 -8.89 3.49
C ASN A 249 9.27 -9.70 2.42
N ARG A 250 9.91 -9.88 1.29
CA ARG A 250 9.34 -10.60 0.13
C ARG A 250 8.92 -12.05 0.47
N GLU A 251 9.62 -12.69 1.41
CA GLU A 251 9.42 -14.11 1.75
C GLU A 251 8.28 -14.31 2.76
N ASN A 252 8.15 -13.42 3.74
CA ASN A 252 7.17 -13.55 4.83
C ASN A 252 5.89 -12.72 4.65
N ARG A 253 5.91 -11.71 3.76
CA ARG A 253 4.82 -10.75 3.51
C ARG A 253 3.46 -11.42 3.37
N PHE A 254 3.35 -12.39 2.45
CA PHE A 254 2.08 -13.04 2.17
C PHE A 254 1.49 -13.73 3.42
N LYS A 255 2.33 -14.45 4.17
CA LYS A 255 1.90 -15.15 5.38
C LYS A 255 1.41 -14.17 6.46
N ILE A 256 2.16 -13.08 6.69
CA ILE A 256 1.83 -12.12 7.75
C ILE A 256 0.53 -11.38 7.39
N VAL A 257 0.39 -10.91 6.14
CA VAL A 257 -0.82 -10.24 5.67
C VAL A 257 -2.02 -11.17 5.69
N LYS A 258 -1.88 -12.42 5.20
CA LYS A 258 -2.94 -13.42 5.26
C LYS A 258 -3.42 -13.67 6.69
N ASN A 259 -2.51 -13.79 7.65
CA ASN A 259 -2.87 -13.98 9.06
C ASN A 259 -3.67 -12.79 9.59
N LYS A 260 -3.29 -11.56 9.24
CA LYS A 260 -4.04 -10.37 9.65
C LYS A 260 -5.43 -10.33 9.01
N ILE A 261 -5.54 -10.61 7.73
CA ILE A 261 -6.85 -10.66 7.04
C ILE A 261 -7.73 -11.76 7.65
N SER A 262 -7.15 -12.93 7.98
CA SER A 262 -7.85 -13.99 8.71
C SER A 262 -8.34 -13.51 10.07
N GLU A 263 -7.56 -12.70 10.79
CA GLU A 263 -8.00 -12.10 12.05
C GLU A 263 -9.26 -11.25 11.87
N PHE A 264 -9.32 -10.43 10.83
CA PHE A 264 -10.50 -9.63 10.48
C PHE A 264 -11.69 -10.50 10.08
N MET A 265 -11.46 -11.55 9.33
CA MET A 265 -12.49 -12.50 8.89
C MET A 265 -13.21 -13.20 10.05
N HIS A 266 -12.50 -13.45 11.18
CA HIS A 266 -13.06 -14.09 12.36
C HIS A 266 -13.75 -13.12 13.35
N ALA A 267 -13.74 -11.82 13.10
CA ALA A 267 -14.42 -10.85 13.95
C ALA A 267 -15.90 -10.72 13.58
N GLU A 268 -16.77 -10.54 14.58
CA GLU A 268 -18.16 -10.16 14.37
C GLU A 268 -18.29 -8.69 13.94
N LEU A 269 -17.39 -7.84 14.44
CA LEU A 269 -17.37 -6.41 14.18
C LEU A 269 -15.93 -5.90 14.11
N VAL A 270 -15.65 -5.01 13.21
CA VAL A 270 -14.43 -4.20 13.17
C VAL A 270 -14.79 -2.75 13.42
N ILE A 271 -14.03 -2.08 14.30
CA ILE A 271 -14.13 -0.63 14.51
C ILE A 271 -12.74 -0.05 14.25
N THR A 272 -12.63 0.88 13.29
CA THR A 272 -11.32 1.33 12.81
C THR A 272 -11.33 2.77 12.30
N ASP A 273 -10.19 3.47 12.45
CA ASP A 273 -9.85 4.71 11.75
C ASP A 273 -8.69 4.49 10.74
N ARG A 274 -8.31 3.20 10.56
CA ARG A 274 -7.30 2.79 9.58
C ARG A 274 -7.94 2.46 8.23
N LEU A 275 -7.46 3.08 7.15
CA LEU A 275 -7.91 2.79 5.79
C LEU A 275 -7.86 1.28 5.49
N HIS A 276 -6.72 0.63 5.74
CA HIS A 276 -6.62 -0.80 5.46
C HIS A 276 -7.32 -1.67 6.52
N GLY A 277 -7.67 -1.13 7.70
CA GLY A 277 -8.62 -1.76 8.60
C GLY A 277 -9.99 -1.91 7.94
N MET A 278 -10.52 -0.82 7.37
CA MET A 278 -11.75 -0.83 6.59
C MET A 278 -11.66 -1.75 5.36
N VAL A 279 -10.57 -1.66 4.59
CA VAL A 279 -10.38 -2.48 3.39
C VAL A 279 -10.33 -3.98 3.72
N PHE A 280 -9.63 -4.38 4.79
CA PHE A 280 -9.60 -5.78 5.22
C PHE A 280 -10.96 -6.28 5.69
N ALA A 281 -11.72 -5.45 6.42
CA ALA A 281 -13.10 -5.78 6.77
C ALA A 281 -13.98 -5.92 5.52
N ALA A 282 -13.85 -5.00 4.54
CA ALA A 282 -14.61 -5.05 3.30
C ALA A 282 -14.35 -6.36 2.53
N ILE A 283 -13.08 -6.71 2.25
CA ILE A 283 -12.74 -7.89 1.44
C ILE A 283 -13.01 -9.23 2.14
N THR A 284 -13.27 -9.22 3.46
CA THR A 284 -13.64 -10.40 4.25
C THR A 284 -15.14 -10.46 4.55
N GLY A 285 -15.93 -9.49 4.09
CA GLY A 285 -17.37 -9.42 4.40
C GLY A 285 -17.65 -9.21 5.88
N THR A 286 -16.73 -8.59 6.63
CA THR A 286 -16.86 -8.37 8.06
C THR A 286 -17.56 -7.05 8.33
N PRO A 287 -18.62 -7.01 9.16
CA PRO A 287 -19.24 -5.77 9.61
C PRO A 287 -18.21 -4.78 10.15
N CYS A 288 -18.24 -3.53 9.66
CA CYS A 288 -17.23 -2.54 10.00
C CYS A 288 -17.83 -1.16 10.23
N ILE A 289 -17.45 -0.54 11.33
CA ILE A 289 -17.60 0.88 11.61
C ILE A 289 -16.23 1.53 11.34
N VAL A 290 -16.21 2.47 10.41
CA VAL A 290 -15.00 3.20 10.06
C VAL A 290 -15.15 4.68 10.39
N PHE A 291 -14.13 5.25 11.00
CA PHE A 291 -14.04 6.68 11.28
C PHE A 291 -13.24 7.42 10.24
N GLY A 292 -13.69 8.62 9.92
CA GLY A 292 -12.91 9.56 9.13
C GLY A 292 -11.62 9.98 9.83
N ASN A 293 -10.71 10.57 9.07
CA ASN A 293 -9.52 11.23 9.57
C ASN A 293 -9.43 12.64 8.96
N ASN A 294 -8.46 13.46 9.41
CA ASN A 294 -8.27 14.83 8.92
C ASN A 294 -7.90 14.90 7.42
N HIS A 295 -7.61 13.78 6.80
CA HIS A 295 -7.26 13.69 5.40
C HIS A 295 -8.32 12.86 4.66
N HIS A 296 -8.55 13.16 3.40
CA HIS A 296 -9.52 12.48 2.53
C HIS A 296 -9.22 10.99 2.23
N LYS A 297 -8.18 10.40 2.84
CA LYS A 297 -7.74 9.02 2.56
C LYS A 297 -8.83 7.99 2.86
N VAL A 298 -9.40 8.06 4.07
CA VAL A 298 -10.37 7.05 4.53
C VAL A 298 -11.71 7.29 3.85
N SER A 299 -12.22 8.53 3.90
CA SER A 299 -13.49 8.90 3.26
C SER A 299 -13.49 8.65 1.75
N GLY A 300 -12.42 9.06 1.06
CA GLY A 300 -12.32 8.87 -0.38
C GLY A 300 -12.16 7.40 -0.81
N THR A 301 -11.57 6.53 0.05
CA THR A 301 -11.60 5.08 -0.21
C THR A 301 -12.95 4.48 0.14
N TYR A 302 -13.62 4.97 1.19
CA TYR A 302 -14.97 4.57 1.54
C TYR A 302 -15.97 4.84 0.42
N ASP A 303 -15.85 5.93 -0.32
CA ASP A 303 -16.74 6.25 -1.44
C ASP A 303 -16.83 5.14 -2.49
N TRP A 304 -15.79 4.32 -2.67
CA TRP A 304 -15.80 3.16 -3.57
C TRP A 304 -16.63 1.98 -3.06
N ILE A 305 -16.83 1.90 -1.76
CA ILE A 305 -17.45 0.75 -1.07
C ILE A 305 -18.62 1.14 -0.17
N LYS A 306 -19.11 2.38 -0.26
CA LYS A 306 -20.21 2.91 0.58
C LYS A 306 -21.53 2.15 0.41
N ASP A 307 -21.70 1.47 -0.72
CA ASP A 307 -22.89 0.68 -1.01
C ASP A 307 -22.81 -0.75 -0.40
N LEU A 308 -21.70 -1.12 0.24
CA LEU A 308 -21.60 -2.35 1.01
C LEU A 308 -22.39 -2.21 2.31
N PRO A 309 -23.46 -2.99 2.52
CA PRO A 309 -24.40 -2.77 3.65
C PRO A 309 -23.76 -3.02 5.02
N TYR A 310 -22.62 -3.70 5.07
CA TYR A 310 -21.87 -4.04 6.26
C TYR A 310 -20.71 -3.07 6.58
N ILE A 311 -20.52 -2.00 5.80
CA ILE A 311 -19.51 -0.96 6.07
C ILE A 311 -20.23 0.36 6.35
N ARG A 312 -20.01 0.93 7.53
CA ARG A 312 -20.62 2.23 7.92
C ARG A 312 -19.56 3.23 8.30
N PHE A 313 -19.69 4.42 7.73
CA PHE A 313 -18.82 5.55 8.00
C PHE A 313 -19.39 6.46 9.09
N PHE A 314 -18.53 6.82 10.05
CA PHE A 314 -18.82 7.78 11.10
C PHE A 314 -17.77 8.90 11.07
N ASP A 315 -18.20 10.14 11.26
CA ASP A 315 -17.25 11.27 11.29
C ASP A 315 -16.46 11.28 12.61
N ALA A 316 -17.07 11.69 13.71
CA ALA A 316 -16.38 11.82 15.00
C ALA A 316 -17.18 11.29 16.19
N ASN A 317 -18.50 11.08 16.03
CA ASN A 317 -19.35 10.63 17.12
C ASN A 317 -19.24 9.12 17.31
N PRO A 318 -19.15 8.61 18.56
CA PRO A 318 -19.12 7.17 18.78
C PRO A 318 -20.46 6.53 18.36
N PRO A 319 -20.43 5.28 17.85
CA PRO A 319 -21.63 4.55 17.50
C PRO A 319 -22.44 4.22 18.77
N SER A 320 -23.75 4.33 18.66
CA SER A 320 -24.67 3.90 19.69
C SER A 320 -24.82 2.37 19.73
N GLU A 321 -25.44 1.84 20.81
CA GLU A 321 -25.81 0.41 20.85
C GLU A 321 -26.71 0.03 19.66
N TYR A 322 -27.60 0.93 19.26
CA TYR A 322 -28.50 0.70 18.13
C TYR A 322 -27.71 0.56 16.82
N ASP A 323 -26.75 1.45 16.56
CA ASP A 323 -25.92 1.40 15.35
C ASP A 323 -25.16 0.07 15.22
N ILE A 324 -24.60 -0.41 16.34
CA ILE A 324 -23.88 -1.68 16.39
C ILE A 324 -24.83 -2.86 16.18
N LYS A 325 -25.96 -2.91 16.91
CA LYS A 325 -26.95 -3.99 16.78
C LYS A 325 -27.50 -4.08 15.37
N ASP A 326 -27.86 -2.94 14.78
CA ASP A 326 -28.41 -2.89 13.44
C ASP A 326 -27.36 -3.35 12.39
N LEU A 327 -26.10 -2.96 12.54
CA LEU A 327 -25.03 -3.41 11.66
C LEU A 327 -24.79 -4.92 11.78
N LEU A 328 -24.84 -5.48 12.97
CA LEU A 328 -24.67 -6.93 13.20
C LEU A 328 -25.86 -7.77 12.66
N GLN A 329 -27.03 -7.16 12.49
CA GLN A 329 -28.20 -7.84 11.92
C GLN A 329 -28.15 -7.98 10.40
N VAL A 330 -27.24 -7.28 9.72
CA VAL A 330 -27.15 -7.28 8.24
C VAL A 330 -26.82 -8.67 7.66
N GLY A 331 -26.30 -9.62 8.49
CA GLY A 331 -26.06 -11.01 8.09
C GLY A 331 -24.67 -11.28 7.52
N GLU A 332 -24.50 -12.48 6.95
CA GLU A 332 -23.23 -12.83 6.28
C GLU A 332 -23.11 -12.14 4.94
N HIS A 333 -21.95 -11.57 4.68
CA HIS A 333 -21.64 -10.88 3.45
C HIS A 333 -20.49 -11.53 2.71
N HIS A 334 -20.65 -11.59 1.40
CA HIS A 334 -19.57 -11.92 0.48
C HIS A 334 -19.16 -10.66 -0.28
N TYR A 335 -17.87 -10.35 -0.28
CA TYR A 335 -17.35 -9.20 -1.01
C TYR A 335 -17.32 -9.46 -2.51
N ASP A 336 -18.07 -8.66 -3.25
CA ASP A 336 -18.07 -8.66 -4.70
C ASP A 336 -17.49 -7.33 -5.22
N ASN A 337 -16.42 -7.39 -5.99
CA ASN A 337 -15.78 -6.23 -6.60
C ASN A 337 -16.22 -5.96 -8.04
N SER A 338 -17.31 -6.59 -8.51
CA SER A 338 -17.76 -6.47 -9.91
C SER A 338 -18.00 -5.02 -10.33
N VAL A 339 -18.54 -4.20 -9.44
CA VAL A 339 -18.78 -2.77 -9.68
C VAL A 339 -17.47 -1.96 -9.82
N LEU A 340 -16.37 -2.44 -9.29
CA LEU A 340 -15.04 -1.81 -9.36
C LEU A 340 -14.25 -2.27 -10.60
N MET A 341 -14.62 -3.39 -11.20
CA MET A 341 -13.89 -3.99 -12.33
C MET A 341 -13.74 -3.08 -13.55
N PRO A 342 -14.70 -2.21 -13.92
CA PRO A 342 -14.49 -1.26 -15.01
C PRO A 342 -13.27 -0.36 -14.83
N TYR A 343 -12.99 0.10 -13.62
CA TYR A 343 -11.84 0.94 -13.29
C TYR A 343 -10.52 0.15 -13.36
N TYR A 344 -10.50 -1.06 -12.81
CA TYR A 344 -9.35 -1.96 -12.93
C TYR A 344 -9.07 -2.37 -14.38
N ASN A 345 -10.09 -2.50 -15.22
CA ASN A 345 -9.92 -2.78 -16.64
C ASN A 345 -9.30 -1.59 -17.41
N GLN A 346 -9.55 -0.34 -17.00
CA GLN A 346 -8.83 0.81 -17.55
C GLN A 346 -7.34 0.73 -17.25
N LEU A 347 -6.98 0.43 -16.00
CA LEU A 347 -5.56 0.21 -15.61
C LEU A 347 -4.94 -0.98 -16.34
N LYS A 348 -5.69 -2.06 -16.53
CA LYS A 348 -5.23 -3.22 -17.32
C LYS A 348 -4.93 -2.84 -18.75
N ASN A 349 -5.83 -2.11 -19.42
CA ASN A 349 -5.66 -1.68 -20.81
C ASN A 349 -4.42 -0.77 -20.95
N LEU A 350 -4.26 0.18 -20.03
CA LEU A 350 -3.08 1.03 -19.95
C LEU A 350 -1.80 0.22 -19.80
N LEU A 351 -1.75 -0.70 -18.84
CA LEU A 351 -0.59 -1.55 -18.59
C LEU A 351 -0.24 -2.39 -19.82
N GLN A 352 -1.23 -2.98 -20.50
CA GLN A 352 -1.04 -3.74 -21.72
C GLN A 352 -0.52 -2.85 -22.85
N SER A 353 -1.03 -1.64 -23.02
CA SER A 353 -0.54 -0.70 -24.03
C SER A 353 0.93 -0.33 -23.82
N TYR A 354 1.35 -0.20 -22.55
CA TYR A 354 2.76 0.09 -22.19
C TYR A 354 3.66 -1.12 -22.40
N LEU A 355 3.17 -2.34 -22.18
CA LEU A 355 3.92 -3.57 -22.46
C LEU A 355 4.13 -3.81 -23.95
N HIS A 356 3.16 -3.51 -24.79
CA HIS A 356 3.24 -3.71 -26.25
C HIS A 356 4.06 -2.61 -26.97
N SER A 357 4.34 -1.51 -26.30
CA SER A 357 5.17 -0.43 -26.87
C SER A 357 6.66 -0.75 -26.94
N TYR A 358 7.05 -1.96 -26.59
CA TYR A 358 8.42 -2.48 -26.58
C TYR A 358 8.52 -3.79 -27.35
#